data_5d5f448461b4f566d5bb60194811d4a4
#
_entry.id   5d5f448461b4f566d5bb60194811d4a4
#
_cell.length_a   1.000
_cell.length_b   1.000
_cell.length_c   1.000
_cell.angle_alpha   90.00
_cell.angle_beta   90.00
_cell.angle_gamma   90.00
#
_symmetry.space_group_name_H-M   'P 1'
#
loop_
_entity.id
_entity.type
_entity.pdbx_description
1 polymer ?
#
loop_
_entity_poly.entity_id
_entity_poly.type
_entity_poly.pdbx_seq_one_letter_code
_entity_poly.pdbx_strand_id
1 'polypeptide(L)'
;LLGLYGTYYVMSTDQVIDGFGGYLIFNELSAILVPYVAILGLVIRKYSTKYMWDEPGYKRFFVLLNFIFSAIYLIVMSNNIIILTIAWQLMSISLYLLITFNVESKSAIKNGGWTMLVHKLADLLFIIAVILTYKTFGSFELAELSQKWLAMSEAGPIDNPMIYVIGFLFLFAAMMKSAIIPFHLWLPYTS
;
A
#
# COMPACT_ATOMS: atom_id res chain seq x y z
N LEU A 1 15.75 -15.58 -2.53
CA LEU A 1 17.03 -15.73 -1.83
C LEU A 1 17.51 -14.41 -1.23
N LEU A 2 17.63 -13.31 -2.01
CA LEU A 2 18.06 -12.00 -1.51
C LEU A 2 17.14 -11.45 -0.41
N GLY A 3 15.82 -11.57 -0.56
CA GLY A 3 14.86 -11.13 0.45
C GLY A 3 14.99 -11.91 1.76
N LEU A 4 15.19 -13.23 1.70
CA LEU A 4 15.40 -14.06 2.89
C LEU A 4 16.72 -13.77 3.60
N TYR A 5 17.77 -13.47 2.82
CA TYR A 5 19.05 -13.03 3.38
C TYR A 5 18.92 -11.68 4.09
N GLY A 6 18.27 -10.70 3.44
CA GLY A 6 17.98 -9.40 4.04
C GLY A 6 17.16 -9.51 5.34
N THR A 7 16.14 -10.37 5.35
CA THR A 7 15.34 -10.65 6.55
C THR A 7 16.21 -11.19 7.68
N TYR A 8 17.04 -12.20 7.39
CA TYR A 8 17.96 -12.77 8.39
C TYR A 8 18.94 -11.73 8.89
N TYR A 9 19.54 -10.94 8.01
CA TYR A 9 20.53 -9.91 8.37
C TYR A 9 19.89 -8.85 9.29
N VAL A 10 18.76 -8.25 8.93
CA VAL A 10 18.09 -7.23 9.73
C VAL A 10 17.66 -7.77 11.10
N MET A 11 17.08 -8.98 11.14
CA MET A 11 16.64 -9.61 12.39
C MET A 11 17.78 -10.03 13.31
N SER A 12 18.98 -10.26 12.76
CA SER A 12 20.15 -10.69 13.57
C SER A 12 21.03 -9.54 14.03
N THR A 13 21.02 -8.40 13.34
CA THR A 13 21.92 -7.28 13.61
C THR A 13 21.23 -6.01 14.09
N ASP A 14 19.87 -5.96 14.06
CA ASP A 14 19.05 -4.77 14.30
C ASP A 14 19.46 -3.56 13.42
N GLN A 15 20.11 -3.83 12.29
CA GLN A 15 20.58 -2.81 11.37
C GLN A 15 19.61 -2.66 10.20
N VAL A 16 19.29 -1.42 9.87
CA VAL A 16 18.47 -1.07 8.70
C VAL A 16 19.34 -1.11 7.45
N ILE A 17 18.87 -1.75 6.39
CA ILE A 17 19.53 -1.73 5.08
C ILE A 17 18.95 -0.58 4.27
N ASP A 18 19.79 0.41 3.96
CA ASP A 18 19.43 1.53 3.12
C ASP A 18 19.54 1.20 1.63
N GLY A 19 18.50 1.59 0.88
CA GLY A 19 18.49 1.50 -0.57
C GLY A 19 18.14 2.85 -1.21
N PHE A 20 18.71 3.11 -2.38
CA PHE A 20 18.43 4.30 -3.18
C PHE A 20 18.57 5.64 -2.42
N GLY A 21 19.64 5.77 -1.64
CA GLY A 21 19.94 7.02 -0.94
C GLY A 21 18.97 7.32 0.23
N GLY A 22 18.48 6.29 0.93
CA GLY A 22 17.59 6.44 2.08
C GLY A 22 16.09 6.52 1.74
N TYR A 23 15.73 6.53 0.45
CA TYR A 23 14.31 6.56 0.04
C TYR A 23 13.60 5.23 0.26
N LEU A 24 14.32 4.11 0.15
CA LEU A 24 13.84 2.78 0.45
C LEU A 24 14.66 2.20 1.59
N ILE A 25 13.98 1.68 2.59
CA ILE A 25 14.62 1.05 3.75
C ILE A 25 14.08 -0.36 3.94
N PHE A 26 14.98 -1.24 4.36
CA PHE A 26 14.61 -2.59 4.78
C PHE A 26 14.87 -2.69 6.29
N ASN A 27 13.81 -2.46 7.06
CA ASN A 27 13.79 -2.49 8.53
C ASN A 27 13.10 -3.78 9.04
N GLU A 28 12.93 -3.91 10.33
CA GLU A 28 12.27 -5.05 10.97
C GLU A 28 10.86 -5.32 10.41
N LEU A 29 10.06 -4.27 10.20
CA LEU A 29 8.72 -4.39 9.63
C LEU A 29 8.78 -4.94 8.19
N SER A 30 9.69 -4.41 7.37
CA SER A 30 9.92 -4.90 6.00
C SER A 30 10.42 -6.34 6.00
N ALA A 31 11.28 -6.70 6.97
CA ALA A 31 11.81 -8.05 7.13
C ALA A 31 10.72 -9.10 7.38
N ILE A 32 9.62 -8.72 8.02
CA ILE A 32 8.46 -9.60 8.25
C ILE A 32 7.52 -9.58 7.05
N LEU A 33 7.19 -8.38 6.53
CA LEU A 33 6.15 -8.22 5.52
C LEU A 33 6.59 -8.68 4.12
N VAL A 34 7.85 -8.46 3.73
CA VAL A 34 8.35 -8.84 2.40
C VAL A 34 8.25 -10.36 2.15
N PRO A 35 8.74 -11.25 3.05
CA PRO A 35 8.55 -12.69 2.88
C PRO A 35 7.07 -13.10 2.91
N TYR A 36 6.27 -12.49 3.77
CA TYR A 36 4.83 -12.77 3.84
C TYR A 36 4.14 -12.46 2.49
N VAL A 37 4.37 -11.29 1.93
CA VAL A 37 3.83 -10.90 0.61
C VAL A 37 4.37 -11.81 -0.49
N ALA A 38 5.64 -12.23 -0.42
CA ALA A 38 6.23 -13.15 -1.38
C ALA A 38 5.54 -14.52 -1.38
N ILE A 39 5.27 -15.08 -0.20
CA ILE A 39 4.56 -16.36 -0.05
C ILE A 39 3.14 -16.24 -0.61
N LEU A 40 2.39 -15.20 -0.24
CA LEU A 40 1.06 -14.95 -0.78
C LEU A 40 1.08 -14.81 -2.31
N GLY A 41 2.06 -14.07 -2.83
CA GLY A 41 2.25 -13.88 -4.26
C GLY A 41 2.52 -15.19 -5.01
N LEU A 42 3.30 -16.09 -4.43
CA LEU A 42 3.56 -17.41 -5.01
C LEU A 42 2.29 -18.27 -5.02
N VAL A 43 1.52 -18.27 -3.94
CA VAL A 43 0.25 -19.03 -3.86
C VAL A 43 -0.75 -18.52 -4.90
N ILE A 44 -0.95 -17.18 -4.95
CA ILE A 44 -1.87 -16.56 -5.91
C ILE A 44 -1.43 -16.84 -7.34
N ARG A 45 -0.14 -16.70 -7.67
CA ARG A 45 0.39 -17.03 -9.00
C ARG A 45 0.13 -18.47 -9.39
N LYS A 46 0.44 -19.42 -8.49
CA LYS A 46 0.25 -20.84 -8.75
C LYS A 46 -1.22 -21.17 -9.02
N TYR A 47 -2.12 -20.59 -8.23
CA TYR A 47 -3.56 -20.73 -8.44
C TYR A 47 -4.00 -20.11 -9.77
N SER A 48 -3.61 -18.87 -10.03
CA SER A 48 -4.00 -18.12 -11.22
C SER A 48 -3.47 -18.74 -12.52
N THR A 49 -2.30 -19.40 -12.49
CA THR A 49 -1.76 -20.10 -13.66
C THR A 49 -2.71 -21.18 -14.16
N LYS A 50 -3.34 -21.90 -13.23
CA LYS A 50 -4.32 -22.94 -13.60
C LYS A 50 -5.66 -22.35 -13.99
N TYR A 51 -6.11 -21.30 -13.27
CA TYR A 51 -7.39 -20.65 -13.49
C TYR A 51 -7.46 -19.89 -14.83
N MET A 52 -6.37 -19.23 -15.22
CA MET A 52 -6.29 -18.37 -16.42
C MET A 52 -5.74 -19.08 -17.66
N TRP A 53 -5.52 -20.41 -17.61
CA TRP A 53 -4.78 -21.15 -18.65
C TRP A 53 -5.31 -20.93 -20.08
N ASP A 54 -6.63 -20.97 -20.26
CA ASP A 54 -7.30 -20.85 -21.57
C ASP A 54 -7.97 -19.48 -21.78
N GLU A 55 -7.76 -18.52 -20.85
CA GLU A 55 -8.42 -17.22 -20.95
C GLU A 55 -7.69 -16.26 -21.88
N PRO A 56 -8.43 -15.56 -22.78
CA PRO A 56 -7.85 -14.52 -23.60
C PRO A 56 -7.34 -13.38 -22.71
N GLY A 57 -6.03 -13.03 -22.87
CA GLY A 57 -5.39 -12.00 -22.05
C GLY A 57 -4.58 -12.50 -20.87
N TYR A 58 -4.28 -13.81 -20.80
CA TYR A 58 -3.41 -14.42 -19.80
C TYR A 58 -2.17 -13.57 -19.46
N LYS A 59 -1.43 -13.09 -20.48
CA LYS A 59 -0.23 -12.26 -20.27
C LYS A 59 -0.57 -10.95 -19.56
N ARG A 60 -1.67 -10.27 -19.96
CA ARG A 60 -2.11 -9.02 -19.36
C ARG A 60 -2.45 -9.20 -17.88
N PHE A 61 -3.12 -10.29 -17.52
CA PHE A 61 -3.43 -10.62 -16.14
C PHE A 61 -2.17 -10.69 -15.26
N PHE A 62 -1.16 -11.46 -15.69
CA PHE A 62 0.07 -11.61 -14.92
C PHE A 62 0.92 -10.33 -14.86
N VAL A 63 0.88 -9.48 -15.89
CA VAL A 63 1.50 -8.15 -15.85
C VAL A 63 0.84 -7.31 -14.77
N LEU A 64 -0.48 -7.20 -14.74
CA LEU A 64 -1.22 -6.43 -13.74
C LEU A 64 -1.00 -6.99 -12.32
N LEU A 65 -1.02 -8.31 -12.18
CA LEU A 65 -0.73 -8.97 -10.91
C LEU A 65 0.68 -8.61 -10.39
N ASN A 66 1.68 -8.61 -11.27
CA ASN A 66 3.04 -8.21 -10.91
C ASN A 66 3.12 -6.73 -10.52
N PHE A 67 2.38 -5.84 -11.20
CA PHE A 67 2.31 -4.44 -10.81
C PHE A 67 1.75 -4.25 -9.40
N ILE A 68 0.71 -5.00 -9.03
CA ILE A 68 0.14 -4.96 -7.67
C ILE A 68 1.21 -5.37 -6.64
N PHE A 69 1.88 -6.51 -6.84
CA PHE A 69 2.92 -6.95 -5.91
C PHE A 69 4.10 -5.98 -5.83
N SER A 70 4.52 -5.41 -6.97
CA SER A 70 5.58 -4.40 -6.98
C SER A 70 5.18 -3.15 -6.20
N ALA A 71 3.93 -2.69 -6.35
CA ALA A 71 3.42 -1.56 -5.58
C ALA A 71 3.38 -1.87 -4.07
N ILE A 72 2.98 -3.08 -3.67
CA ILE A 72 2.99 -3.50 -2.26
C ILE A 72 4.43 -3.50 -1.70
N TYR A 73 5.41 -4.04 -2.43
CA TYR A 73 6.81 -4.01 -1.99
C TYR A 73 7.32 -2.58 -1.85
N LEU A 74 6.99 -1.68 -2.79
CA LEU A 74 7.36 -0.26 -2.68
C LEU A 74 6.73 0.40 -1.45
N ILE A 75 5.47 0.09 -1.12
CA ILE A 75 4.81 0.61 0.09
C ILE A 75 5.53 0.12 1.35
N VAL A 76 5.83 -1.17 1.42
CA VAL A 76 6.44 -1.80 2.60
C VAL A 76 7.87 -1.33 2.85
N MET A 77 8.61 -1.03 1.79
CA MET A 77 10.03 -0.62 1.88
C MET A 77 10.21 0.90 1.81
N SER A 78 9.16 1.68 1.62
CA SER A 78 9.28 3.13 1.46
C SER A 78 9.65 3.83 2.77
N ASN A 79 10.69 4.66 2.75
CA ASN A 79 11.00 5.63 3.79
C ASN A 79 10.51 7.04 3.45
N ASN A 80 9.90 7.23 2.30
CA ASN A 80 9.41 8.52 1.86
C ASN A 80 7.91 8.47 1.58
N ILE A 81 7.15 9.38 2.24
CA ILE A 81 5.68 9.38 2.16
C ILE A 81 5.16 9.71 0.75
N ILE A 82 5.96 10.41 -0.10
CA ILE A 82 5.59 10.67 -1.49
C ILE A 82 5.70 9.38 -2.31
N ILE A 83 6.80 8.62 -2.16
CA ILE A 83 6.97 7.32 -2.83
C ILE A 83 5.88 6.36 -2.41
N LEU A 84 5.57 6.31 -1.10
CA LEU A 84 4.47 5.54 -0.56
C LEU A 84 3.14 5.95 -1.20
N THR A 85 2.87 7.25 -1.34
CA THR A 85 1.65 7.78 -1.99
C THR A 85 1.56 7.34 -3.45
N ILE A 86 2.65 7.42 -4.21
CA ILE A 86 2.70 6.97 -5.61
C ILE A 86 2.42 5.48 -5.71
N ALA A 87 3.08 4.66 -4.89
CA ALA A 87 2.87 3.21 -4.86
C ALA A 87 1.42 2.86 -4.46
N TRP A 88 0.85 3.60 -3.52
CA TRP A 88 -0.55 3.49 -3.10
C TRP A 88 -1.52 3.76 -4.26
N GLN A 89 -1.25 4.78 -5.09
CA GLN A 89 -2.03 5.08 -6.30
C GLN A 89 -1.90 3.99 -7.36
N LEU A 90 -0.66 3.51 -7.60
CA LEU A 90 -0.41 2.44 -8.57
C LEU A 90 -1.15 1.16 -8.20
N MET A 91 -1.21 0.82 -6.92
CA MET A 91 -1.97 -0.34 -6.43
C MET A 91 -3.47 -0.18 -6.74
N SER A 92 -4.08 1.00 -6.52
CA SER A 92 -5.49 1.27 -6.82
C SER A 92 -5.80 1.10 -8.31
N ILE A 93 -4.96 1.66 -9.16
CA ILE A 93 -5.13 1.58 -10.63
C ILE A 93 -4.99 0.14 -11.10
N SER A 94 -3.98 -0.57 -10.62
CA SER A 94 -3.73 -1.97 -11.01
C SER A 94 -4.87 -2.88 -10.58
N LEU A 95 -5.42 -2.67 -9.39
CA LEU A 95 -6.59 -3.41 -8.90
C LEU A 95 -7.82 -3.15 -9.79
N TYR A 96 -8.09 -1.89 -10.13
CA TYR A 96 -9.18 -1.55 -11.04
C TYR A 96 -9.04 -2.26 -12.40
N LEU A 97 -7.84 -2.23 -13.00
CA LEU A 97 -7.58 -2.89 -14.27
C LEU A 97 -7.71 -4.41 -14.18
N LEU A 98 -7.46 -4.99 -13.00
CA LEU A 98 -7.62 -6.42 -12.76
C LEU A 98 -9.10 -6.79 -12.58
N ILE A 99 -9.89 -6.01 -11.87
CA ILE A 99 -11.34 -6.22 -11.71
C ILE A 99 -12.07 -6.06 -13.04
N THR A 100 -11.67 -5.07 -13.85
CA THR A 100 -12.24 -4.83 -15.19
C THR A 100 -11.51 -5.61 -16.28
N PHE A 101 -10.87 -6.72 -15.92
CA PHE A 101 -10.09 -7.54 -16.86
C PHE A 101 -10.92 -8.02 -18.03
N ASN A 102 -12.15 -8.50 -17.78
CA ASN A 102 -13.13 -8.85 -18.80
C ASN A 102 -13.92 -7.61 -19.22
N VAL A 103 -13.44 -6.93 -20.26
CA VAL A 103 -14.04 -5.69 -20.78
C VAL A 103 -15.40 -5.89 -21.47
N GLU A 104 -15.77 -7.12 -21.81
CA GLU A 104 -17.07 -7.44 -22.41
C GLU A 104 -18.18 -7.57 -21.35
N SER A 105 -17.80 -7.81 -20.10
CA SER A 105 -18.74 -7.91 -19.00
C SER A 105 -19.17 -6.53 -18.48
N LYS A 106 -20.41 -6.14 -18.80
CA LYS A 106 -21.01 -4.90 -18.29
C LYS A 106 -21.03 -4.85 -16.75
N SER A 107 -21.20 -6.00 -16.11
CA SER A 107 -21.17 -6.13 -14.66
C SER A 107 -19.77 -5.82 -14.12
N ALA A 108 -18.71 -6.41 -14.68
CA ALA A 108 -17.33 -6.16 -14.28
C ALA A 108 -16.95 -4.68 -14.42
N ILE A 109 -17.35 -4.01 -15.51
CA ILE A 109 -17.09 -2.58 -15.72
C ILE A 109 -17.82 -1.74 -14.68
N LYS A 110 -19.11 -2.01 -14.43
CA LYS A 110 -19.90 -1.26 -13.44
C LYS A 110 -19.34 -1.43 -12.02
N ASN A 111 -19.06 -2.66 -11.64
CA ASN A 111 -18.54 -3.01 -10.32
C ASN A 111 -17.13 -2.48 -10.10
N GLY A 112 -16.26 -2.61 -11.10
CA GLY A 112 -14.93 -2.02 -11.09
C GLY A 112 -14.97 -0.49 -10.99
N GLY A 113 -15.90 0.17 -11.68
CA GLY A 113 -16.10 1.62 -11.58
C GLY A 113 -16.49 2.06 -10.17
N TRP A 114 -17.39 1.32 -9.50
CA TRP A 114 -17.75 1.59 -8.11
C TRP A 114 -16.55 1.40 -7.16
N THR A 115 -15.83 0.29 -7.30
CA THR A 115 -14.60 0.02 -6.53
C THR A 115 -13.57 1.13 -6.73
N MET A 116 -13.35 1.55 -7.99
CA MET A 116 -12.42 2.62 -8.32
C MET A 116 -12.82 3.94 -7.66
N LEU A 117 -14.11 4.29 -7.63
CA LEU A 117 -14.61 5.50 -6.98
C LEU A 117 -14.28 5.50 -5.49
N VAL A 118 -14.58 4.40 -4.78
CA VAL A 118 -14.27 4.28 -3.35
C VAL A 118 -12.76 4.40 -3.09
N HIS A 119 -11.93 3.73 -3.92
CA HIS A 119 -10.49 3.81 -3.81
C HIS A 119 -9.96 5.23 -4.10
N LYS A 120 -10.54 5.95 -5.06
CA LYS A 120 -10.14 7.34 -5.35
C LYS A 120 -10.54 8.32 -4.25
N LEU A 121 -11.64 8.09 -3.56
CA LEU A 121 -11.98 8.85 -2.35
C LEU A 121 -10.96 8.58 -1.23
N ALA A 122 -10.59 7.33 -1.01
CA ALA A 122 -9.53 6.97 -0.06
C ALA A 122 -8.18 7.62 -0.43
N ASP A 123 -7.83 7.59 -1.71
CA ASP A 123 -6.62 8.20 -2.24
C ASP A 123 -6.60 9.73 -2.02
N LEU A 124 -7.75 10.41 -2.20
CA LEU A 124 -7.89 11.83 -1.94
C LEU A 124 -7.66 12.18 -0.47
N LEU A 125 -8.29 11.42 0.45
CA LEU A 125 -8.08 11.60 1.89
C LEU A 125 -6.62 11.40 2.28
N PHE A 126 -5.97 10.38 1.71
CA PHE A 126 -4.56 10.10 1.92
C PHE A 126 -3.66 11.24 1.45
N ILE A 127 -3.89 11.78 0.25
CA ILE A 127 -3.12 12.92 -0.29
C ILE A 127 -3.30 14.16 0.59
N ILE A 128 -4.52 14.46 1.03
CA ILE A 128 -4.77 15.59 1.95
C ILE A 128 -3.99 15.38 3.24
N ALA A 129 -4.00 14.17 3.81
CA ALA A 129 -3.23 13.83 5.00
C ALA A 129 -1.73 14.06 4.80
N VAL A 130 -1.17 13.65 3.66
CA VAL A 130 0.25 13.86 3.31
C VAL A 130 0.60 15.35 3.24
N ILE A 131 -0.25 16.17 2.60
CA ILE A 131 -0.04 17.63 2.51
C ILE A 131 -0.06 18.26 3.91
N LEU A 132 -1.01 17.88 4.75
CA LEU A 132 -1.11 18.39 6.12
C LEU A 132 0.07 17.91 6.98
N THR A 133 0.53 16.67 6.80
CA THR A 133 1.73 16.13 7.47
C THR A 133 2.95 16.98 7.14
N TYR A 134 3.17 17.28 5.87
CA TYR A 134 4.29 18.12 5.46
C TYR A 134 4.19 19.54 6.04
N LYS A 135 3.00 20.15 6.04
CA LYS A 135 2.78 21.48 6.65
C LYS A 135 3.04 21.49 8.15
N THR A 136 2.76 20.40 8.84
CA THR A 136 2.90 20.32 10.31
C THR A 136 4.33 19.94 10.72
N PHE A 137 4.95 19.00 10.03
CA PHE A 137 6.24 18.42 10.42
C PHE A 137 7.43 18.86 9.55
N GLY A 138 7.18 19.39 8.34
CA GLY A 138 8.20 19.91 7.43
C GLY A 138 9.08 18.83 6.77
N SER A 139 8.68 17.55 6.83
CA SER A 139 9.45 16.44 6.26
C SER A 139 8.56 15.46 5.47
N PHE A 140 9.16 14.77 4.51
CA PHE A 140 8.56 13.65 3.79
C PHE A 140 9.16 12.30 4.19
N GLU A 141 10.21 12.27 5.02
CA GLU A 141 10.86 11.05 5.45
C GLU A 141 10.13 10.42 6.64
N LEU A 142 9.73 9.16 6.49
CA LEU A 142 8.96 8.46 7.53
C LEU A 142 9.75 8.25 8.80
N ALA A 143 11.06 8.00 8.71
CA ALA A 143 11.94 7.88 9.87
C ALA A 143 12.00 9.20 10.67
N GLU A 144 12.15 10.33 9.98
CA GLU A 144 12.16 11.66 10.61
C GLU A 144 10.79 12.01 11.21
N LEU A 145 9.70 11.71 10.48
CA LEU A 145 8.34 11.90 10.96
C LEU A 145 8.06 11.10 12.24
N SER A 146 8.52 9.86 12.30
CA SER A 146 8.36 9.01 13.48
C SER A 146 9.11 9.54 14.70
N GLN A 147 10.34 10.05 14.51
CA GLN A 147 11.12 10.67 15.59
C GLN A 147 10.45 11.95 16.11
N LYS A 148 9.98 12.82 15.20
CA LYS A 148 9.25 14.04 15.60
C LYS A 148 7.96 13.72 16.35
N TRP A 149 7.26 12.67 15.91
CA TRP A 149 6.06 12.19 16.60
C TRP A 149 6.38 11.68 18.02
N LEU A 150 7.41 10.86 18.18
CA LEU A 150 7.84 10.35 19.49
C LEU A 150 8.23 11.49 20.42
N ALA A 151 9.05 12.42 19.96
CA ALA A 151 9.46 13.58 20.75
C ALA A 151 8.24 14.44 21.22
N MET A 152 7.23 14.60 20.35
CA MET A 152 6.01 15.32 20.72
C MET A 152 5.18 14.53 21.76
N SER A 153 5.09 13.22 21.65
CA SER A 153 4.34 12.38 22.58
C SER A 153 4.98 12.31 23.98
N GLU A 154 6.30 12.39 24.05
CA GLU A 154 7.07 12.42 25.29
C GLU A 154 7.00 13.78 25.99
N ALA A 155 6.83 14.87 25.24
CA ALA A 155 6.73 16.23 25.78
C ALA A 155 5.43 16.51 26.56
N GLY A 156 4.43 15.63 26.46
CA GLY A 156 3.16 15.76 27.15
C GLY A 156 1.93 15.69 26.25
N PRO A 157 0.78 16.19 26.71
CA PRO A 157 -0.46 16.17 25.92
C PRO A 157 -0.30 16.92 24.60
N ILE A 158 -0.76 16.32 23.51
CA ILE A 158 -0.68 16.93 22.17
C ILE A 158 -1.79 17.98 22.04
N ASP A 159 -1.46 19.25 22.19
CA ASP A 159 -2.43 20.36 22.08
C ASP A 159 -2.75 20.79 20.64
N ASN A 160 -2.06 20.23 19.65
CA ASN A 160 -2.28 20.60 18.26
C ASN A 160 -3.41 19.74 17.62
N PRO A 161 -4.62 20.31 17.40
CA PRO A 161 -5.75 19.57 16.84
C PRO A 161 -5.49 19.08 15.41
N MET A 162 -4.56 19.69 14.65
CA MET A 162 -4.21 19.29 13.30
C MET A 162 -3.65 17.85 13.25
N ILE A 163 -2.96 17.43 14.30
CA ILE A 163 -2.40 16.09 14.41
C ILE A 163 -3.49 15.01 14.44
N TYR A 164 -4.56 15.28 15.18
CA TYR A 164 -5.72 14.39 15.21
C TYR A 164 -6.43 14.32 13.84
N VAL A 165 -6.55 15.47 13.15
CA VAL A 165 -7.11 15.53 11.79
C VAL A 165 -6.28 14.68 10.82
N ILE A 166 -4.95 14.80 10.85
CA ILE A 166 -4.03 14.02 10.03
C ILE A 166 -4.22 12.51 10.31
N GLY A 167 -4.24 12.13 11.59
CA GLY A 167 -4.44 10.74 12.01
C GLY A 167 -5.77 10.18 11.53
N PHE A 168 -6.87 10.92 11.68
CA PHE A 168 -8.19 10.52 11.17
C PHE A 168 -8.20 10.35 9.66
N LEU A 169 -7.60 11.25 8.90
CA LEU A 169 -7.55 11.16 7.44
C LEU A 169 -6.80 9.91 6.97
N PHE A 170 -5.64 9.60 7.57
CA PHE A 170 -4.92 8.36 7.27
C PHE A 170 -5.72 7.12 7.66
N LEU A 171 -6.33 7.15 8.85
CA LEU A 171 -7.15 6.04 9.34
C LEU A 171 -8.33 5.76 8.37
N PHE A 172 -9.09 6.79 8.01
CA PHE A 172 -10.23 6.64 7.09
C PHE A 172 -9.78 6.16 5.71
N ALA A 173 -8.69 6.70 5.17
CA ALA A 173 -8.13 6.23 3.91
C ALA A 173 -7.77 4.73 3.96
N ALA A 174 -7.12 4.30 5.04
CA ALA A 174 -6.77 2.90 5.26
C ALA A 174 -8.00 2.00 5.42
N MET A 175 -9.00 2.42 6.20
CA MET A 175 -10.26 1.67 6.41
C MET A 175 -11.02 1.49 5.09
N MET A 176 -11.12 2.53 4.26
CA MET A 176 -11.79 2.45 2.95
C MET A 176 -11.09 1.45 2.03
N LYS A 177 -9.75 1.44 2.01
CA LYS A 177 -8.97 0.56 1.16
C LYS A 177 -8.93 -0.88 1.65
N SER A 178 -8.98 -1.08 2.95
CA SER A 178 -8.99 -2.41 3.60
C SER A 178 -10.40 -3.02 3.71
N ALA A 179 -11.42 -2.39 3.10
CA ALA A 179 -12.81 -2.84 3.19
C ALA A 179 -13.29 -3.07 4.64
N ILE A 180 -12.84 -2.25 5.59
CA ILE A 180 -13.30 -2.31 6.98
C ILE A 180 -14.69 -1.67 7.08
N ILE A 181 -15.57 -2.23 7.89
CA ILE A 181 -16.91 -1.66 8.14
C ILE A 181 -16.76 -0.20 8.64
N PRO A 182 -17.48 0.79 8.05
CA PRO A 182 -18.62 0.66 7.13
C PRO A 182 -18.25 0.64 5.62
N PHE A 183 -16.98 0.65 5.25
CA PHE A 183 -16.51 0.83 3.86
C PHE A 183 -16.33 -0.47 3.08
N HIS A 184 -16.85 -1.60 3.58
CA HIS A 184 -16.69 -2.93 2.97
C HIS A 184 -17.54 -3.16 1.71
N LEU A 185 -18.45 -2.24 1.39
CA LEU A 185 -19.48 -2.44 0.35
C LEU A 185 -18.91 -2.61 -1.07
N TRP A 186 -17.67 -2.19 -1.32
CA TRP A 186 -17.04 -2.39 -2.62
C TRP A 186 -16.49 -3.82 -2.83
N LEU A 187 -16.17 -4.54 -1.74
CA LEU A 187 -15.56 -5.86 -1.81
C LEU A 187 -16.46 -6.92 -2.48
N PRO A 188 -17.76 -7.03 -2.18
CA PRO A 188 -18.64 -8.00 -2.85
C PRO A 188 -18.80 -7.76 -4.35
N TYR A 189 -18.52 -6.55 -4.83
CA TYR A 189 -18.60 -6.21 -6.26
C TYR A 189 -17.35 -6.62 -7.05
N THR A 190 -16.32 -7.15 -6.39
CA THR A 190 -15.08 -7.60 -7.05
C THR A 190 -15.07 -9.08 -7.37
N SER A 191 -16.07 -9.84 -6.90
CA SER A 191 -16.21 -11.29 -7.10
C SER A 191 -17.13 -11.64 -8.28
#